data_6c03ffe10f326dd622a42bb6aaeefb4a
#
_entry.id   6c03ffe10f326dd622a42bb6aaeefb4a
#
_cell.length_a   1.000
_cell.length_b   1.000
_cell.length_c   1.000
_cell.angle_alpha   90.00
_cell.angle_beta   90.00
_cell.angle_gamma   90.00
#
_symmetry.space_group_name_H-M   'P 1'
#
loop_
_entity.id
_entity.type
_entity.pdbx_description
1 polymer ?
#
loop_
_entity_poly.entity_id
_entity_poly.type
_entity_poly.pdbx_seq_one_letter_code
_entity_poly.pdbx_strand_id
1 'polypeptide(L)'
;LIQKLDYINDGDPETSSDLGCNGIWLMPVMPSPSYHKYDVTDYYAIDPEYGTMEDFETLITECDKRGIKVIIDLVINHSSSEHPWFKEACSYLAALGDEEPSLEECPYVDFYNFSKEQLDGYSQVPGSDVWYYEARFYYGMPDFNLYNEQLREEIADIVDFWFAKGVGGFRLDAVKEYVSNDHPASTQILTWFTQMVKEKKPDAYLVAEAWTDISAYSGYYDSGIDSMFNFGFADSEGIIANVVKGNKQASEYSRSLEEIQDLFGAHNPGYIDAPFYTNHDMGRGAGYYAGEYSPAQTKMAGALNLLMTGSAFVYYGEELGMKGSGKDENK
;
A
#
# COMPACT_ATOMS: atom_id res chain seq x y z
N LEU A 1 -0.37 2.65 20.35
CA LEU A 1 0.54 3.50 19.57
C LEU A 1 0.74 4.85 20.24
N ILE A 2 -0.33 5.60 20.58
CA ILE A 2 -0.28 6.97 21.16
C ILE A 2 0.74 7.09 22.30
N GLN A 3 0.75 6.14 23.24
CA GLN A 3 1.66 6.12 24.40
C GLN A 3 3.14 5.94 24.03
N LYS A 4 3.46 5.67 22.78
CA LYS A 4 4.82 5.42 22.27
C LYS A 4 5.28 6.42 21.21
N LEU A 5 4.54 7.50 21.00
CA LEU A 5 4.88 8.49 19.99
C LEU A 5 6.21 9.17 20.30
N ASP A 6 6.52 9.43 21.57
CA ASP A 6 7.81 10.04 21.97
C ASP A 6 9.02 9.13 21.66
N TYR A 7 8.82 7.82 21.48
CA TYR A 7 9.86 6.92 20.98
C TYR A 7 10.09 7.09 19.46
N ILE A 8 9.02 7.40 18.73
CA ILE A 8 9.06 7.62 17.28
C ILE A 8 9.62 9.01 16.97
N ASN A 9 9.08 10.03 17.66
CA ASN A 9 9.54 11.42 17.60
C ASN A 9 8.91 12.16 18.79
N ASP A 10 9.72 12.79 19.63
CA ASP A 10 9.25 13.55 20.79
C ASP A 10 8.90 15.01 20.47
N GLY A 11 9.16 15.44 19.23
CA GLY A 11 8.88 16.79 18.74
C GLY A 11 9.98 17.80 19.07
N ASP A 12 11.07 17.40 19.72
CA ASP A 12 12.22 18.25 20.04
C ASP A 12 13.44 17.85 19.20
N PRO A 13 13.86 18.67 18.22
CA PRO A 13 14.99 18.36 17.35
C PRO A 13 16.36 18.37 18.07
N GLU A 14 16.42 18.84 19.29
CA GLU A 14 17.66 18.88 20.09
C GLU A 14 17.87 17.59 20.89
N THR A 15 16.87 16.71 20.97
CA THR A 15 17.03 15.40 21.61
C THR A 15 17.59 14.36 20.63
N SER A 16 18.08 13.26 21.17
CA SER A 16 18.51 12.08 20.41
C SER A 16 17.98 10.79 21.05
N SER A 17 16.85 10.91 21.75
CA SER A 17 16.24 9.82 22.51
C SER A 17 15.12 9.11 21.75
N ASP A 18 14.79 9.58 20.57
CA ASP A 18 13.77 9.05 19.69
C ASP A 18 14.35 8.57 18.33
N LEU A 19 13.49 8.14 17.43
CA LEU A 19 13.89 7.70 16.08
C LEU A 19 13.95 8.86 15.08
N GLY A 20 13.44 10.05 15.42
CA GLY A 20 13.37 11.22 14.54
C GLY A 20 12.48 11.02 13.31
N CYS A 21 11.53 10.08 13.33
CA CYS A 21 10.62 9.85 12.22
C CYS A 21 9.58 10.96 12.12
N ASN A 22 9.39 11.49 10.91
CA ASN A 22 8.42 12.55 10.63
C ASN A 22 7.13 12.07 9.96
N GLY A 23 7.00 10.77 9.75
CA GLY A 23 5.82 10.13 9.19
C GLY A 23 5.56 8.75 9.78
N ILE A 24 4.29 8.36 9.82
CA ILE A 24 3.83 7.03 10.18
C ILE A 24 2.91 6.55 9.06
N TRP A 25 3.22 5.39 8.49
CA TRP A 25 2.30 4.64 7.66
C TRP A 25 1.59 3.60 8.51
N LEU A 26 0.27 3.68 8.57
CA LEU A 26 -0.58 2.66 9.16
C LEU A 26 -1.07 1.71 8.07
N MET A 27 -0.84 0.41 8.25
CA MET A 27 -1.51 -0.63 7.47
C MET A 27 -3.03 -0.44 7.54
N PRO A 28 -3.86 -1.14 6.74
CA PRO A 28 -5.30 -0.88 6.70
C PRO A 28 -5.93 -0.84 8.08
N VAL A 29 -6.62 0.26 8.38
CA VAL A 29 -7.25 0.52 9.71
C VAL A 29 -8.77 0.33 9.67
N MET A 30 -9.31 0.08 8.50
CA MET A 30 -10.75 -0.04 8.25
C MET A 30 -11.27 -1.43 8.63
N PRO A 31 -12.58 -1.57 8.94
CA PRO A 31 -13.21 -2.85 9.23
C PRO A 31 -12.98 -3.89 8.12
N SER A 32 -12.61 -5.09 8.53
CA SER A 32 -12.29 -6.20 7.65
C SER A 32 -12.42 -7.53 8.37
N PRO A 33 -12.83 -8.62 7.70
CA PRO A 33 -12.91 -9.94 8.31
C PRO A 33 -11.55 -10.62 8.52
N SER A 34 -10.49 -10.16 7.83
CA SER A 34 -9.16 -10.76 7.94
C SER A 34 -8.27 -10.04 8.95
N TYR A 35 -7.20 -10.71 9.38
CA TYR A 35 -6.21 -10.12 10.30
C TYR A 35 -5.36 -9.02 9.63
N HIS A 36 -5.12 -9.12 8.32
CA HIS A 36 -4.31 -8.16 7.55
C HIS A 36 -5.09 -6.91 7.13
N LYS A 37 -6.43 -6.97 7.14
CA LYS A 37 -7.35 -5.87 6.88
C LYS A 37 -7.35 -5.32 5.44
N TYR A 38 -6.74 -6.01 4.47
CA TYR A 38 -6.77 -5.57 3.06
C TYR A 38 -8.12 -5.85 2.37
N ASP A 39 -8.99 -6.69 2.91
CA ASP A 39 -10.36 -6.94 2.43
C ASP A 39 -11.36 -6.06 3.20
N VAL A 40 -11.46 -4.79 2.80
CA VAL A 40 -12.23 -3.75 3.48
C VAL A 40 -13.73 -3.99 3.33
N THR A 41 -14.47 -3.85 4.45
CA THR A 41 -15.96 -3.95 4.48
C THR A 41 -16.64 -2.60 4.69
N ASP A 42 -15.94 -1.59 5.19
CA ASP A 42 -16.44 -0.24 5.41
C ASP A 42 -15.29 0.76 5.33
N TYR A 43 -15.31 1.66 4.34
CA TYR A 43 -14.25 2.65 4.10
C TYR A 43 -14.34 3.89 5.02
N TYR A 44 -15.39 4.03 5.82
CA TYR A 44 -15.67 5.21 6.64
C TYR A 44 -15.53 4.97 8.15
N ALA A 45 -14.96 3.84 8.54
CA ALA A 45 -14.84 3.45 9.94
C ALA A 45 -13.42 2.98 10.31
N ILE A 46 -13.14 2.96 11.61
CA ILE A 46 -11.99 2.28 12.20
C ILE A 46 -12.43 0.89 12.64
N ASP A 47 -11.62 -0.12 12.36
CA ASP A 47 -11.86 -1.49 12.82
C ASP A 47 -11.92 -1.52 14.37
N PRO A 48 -12.98 -2.11 14.96
CA PRO A 48 -13.15 -2.18 16.41
C PRO A 48 -11.98 -2.87 17.16
N GLU A 49 -11.19 -3.70 16.48
CA GLU A 49 -9.99 -4.32 17.06
C GLU A 49 -8.88 -3.30 17.32
N TYR A 50 -8.89 -2.15 16.62
CA TYR A 50 -7.88 -1.09 16.76
C TYR A 50 -8.34 0.06 17.64
N GLY A 51 -9.65 0.19 17.90
CA GLY A 51 -10.23 1.24 18.70
C GLY A 51 -11.40 1.93 18.02
N THR A 52 -11.58 3.20 18.33
CA THR A 52 -12.67 4.04 17.83
C THR A 52 -12.17 5.12 16.88
N MET A 53 -13.08 5.79 16.19
CA MET A 53 -12.74 6.99 15.41
C MET A 53 -12.18 8.10 16.31
N GLU A 54 -12.65 8.23 17.56
CA GLU A 54 -12.13 9.19 18.54
C GLU A 54 -10.67 8.87 18.92
N ASP A 55 -10.33 7.57 19.06
CA ASP A 55 -8.95 7.14 19.30
C ASP A 55 -8.05 7.49 18.11
N PHE A 56 -8.55 7.31 16.89
CA PHE A 56 -7.83 7.68 15.67
C PHE A 56 -7.61 9.20 15.58
N GLU A 57 -8.64 10.02 15.80
CA GLU A 57 -8.53 11.48 15.83
C GLU A 57 -7.56 11.97 16.93
N THR A 58 -7.54 11.27 18.06
CA THR A 58 -6.56 11.50 19.13
C THR A 58 -5.14 11.19 18.66
N LEU A 59 -4.94 10.06 17.96
CA LEU A 59 -3.64 9.71 17.37
C LEU A 59 -3.15 10.80 16.41
N ILE A 60 -4.01 11.25 15.49
CA ILE A 60 -3.68 12.33 14.55
C ILE A 60 -3.25 13.59 15.30
N THR A 61 -4.04 14.00 16.29
CA THR A 61 -3.75 15.20 17.10
C THR A 61 -2.42 15.09 17.85
N GLU A 62 -2.11 13.94 18.42
CA GLU A 62 -0.86 13.71 19.14
C GLU A 62 0.35 13.60 18.20
N CYS A 63 0.15 13.08 16.99
CA CYS A 63 1.16 13.07 15.93
C CYS A 63 1.48 14.50 15.44
N ASP A 64 0.46 15.31 15.17
CA ASP A 64 0.63 16.69 14.71
C ASP A 64 1.42 17.56 15.72
N LYS A 65 1.19 17.37 17.02
CA LYS A 65 1.97 18.06 18.09
C LYS A 65 3.47 17.78 18.00
N ARG A 66 3.85 16.63 17.45
CA ARG A 66 5.24 16.16 17.32
C ARG A 66 5.81 16.33 15.92
N GLY A 67 5.05 16.96 15.00
CA GLY A 67 5.46 17.10 13.61
C GLY A 67 5.41 15.80 12.81
N ILE A 68 4.71 14.77 13.32
CA ILE A 68 4.54 13.49 12.64
C ILE A 68 3.32 13.55 11.73
N LYS A 69 3.47 13.22 10.45
CA LYS A 69 2.36 13.02 9.51
C LYS A 69 1.93 11.56 9.50
N VAL A 70 0.63 11.33 9.50
CA VAL A 70 0.06 9.99 9.40
C VAL A 70 -0.50 9.78 8.01
N ILE A 71 -0.03 8.75 7.32
CA ILE A 71 -0.65 8.24 6.10
C ILE A 71 -1.29 6.88 6.42
N ILE A 72 -2.40 6.57 5.77
CA ILE A 72 -3.08 5.29 5.90
C ILE A 72 -3.02 4.51 4.60
N ASP A 73 -3.11 3.20 4.72
CA ASP A 73 -3.27 2.31 3.58
C ASP A 73 -4.68 2.49 3.01
N LEU A 74 -4.79 2.79 1.73
CA LEU A 74 -6.06 2.92 1.03
C LEU A 74 -6.16 1.87 -0.07
N VAL A 75 -6.95 0.83 0.21
CA VAL A 75 -7.12 -0.31 -0.68
C VAL A 75 -8.27 -0.02 -1.63
N ILE A 76 -7.95 0.41 -2.86
CA ILE A 76 -8.94 0.71 -3.91
C ILE A 76 -8.87 -0.22 -5.11
N ASN A 77 -7.98 -1.23 -5.10
CA ASN A 77 -7.97 -2.27 -6.12
C ASN A 77 -9.18 -3.20 -5.99
N HIS A 78 -9.55 -3.51 -4.76
CA HIS A 78 -10.61 -4.46 -4.41
C HIS A 78 -11.28 -4.09 -3.09
N SER A 79 -12.41 -4.69 -2.80
CA SER A 79 -13.01 -4.69 -1.47
C SER A 79 -13.06 -6.10 -0.87
N SER A 80 -13.65 -6.25 0.31
CA SER A 80 -14.06 -7.56 0.81
C SER A 80 -15.26 -8.11 0.03
N SER A 81 -15.32 -9.43 -0.13
CA SER A 81 -16.58 -10.10 -0.53
C SER A 81 -17.72 -9.91 0.48
N GLU A 82 -17.38 -9.44 1.70
CA GLU A 82 -18.35 -9.08 2.74
C GLU A 82 -18.82 -7.61 2.63
N HIS A 83 -18.25 -6.82 1.71
CA HIS A 83 -18.67 -5.43 1.50
C HIS A 83 -20.12 -5.35 1.05
N PRO A 84 -20.94 -4.41 1.57
CA PRO A 84 -22.36 -4.29 1.18
C PRO A 84 -22.58 -4.16 -0.32
N TRP A 85 -21.77 -3.38 -1.03
CA TRP A 85 -21.87 -3.22 -2.49
C TRP A 85 -21.73 -4.54 -3.23
N PHE A 86 -20.72 -5.35 -2.87
CA PHE A 86 -20.50 -6.65 -3.51
C PHE A 86 -21.59 -7.64 -3.20
N LYS A 87 -22.06 -7.71 -1.95
CA LYS A 87 -23.16 -8.59 -1.53
C LYS A 87 -24.46 -8.28 -2.29
N GLU A 88 -24.77 -6.99 -2.46
CA GLU A 88 -25.96 -6.55 -3.18
C GLU A 88 -25.85 -6.92 -4.66
N ALA A 89 -24.71 -6.63 -5.32
CA ALA A 89 -24.45 -7.02 -6.71
C ALA A 89 -24.58 -8.53 -6.91
N CYS A 90 -23.94 -9.33 -6.04
CA CYS A 90 -24.04 -10.80 -6.13
C CYS A 90 -25.47 -11.32 -5.95
N SER A 91 -26.20 -10.77 -4.98
CA SER A 91 -27.59 -11.16 -4.72
C SER A 91 -28.50 -10.83 -5.90
N TYR A 92 -28.31 -9.66 -6.52
CA TYR A 92 -29.03 -9.25 -7.72
C TYR A 92 -28.73 -10.17 -8.90
N LEU A 93 -27.43 -10.41 -9.21
CA LEU A 93 -27.02 -11.27 -10.33
C LEU A 93 -27.47 -12.73 -10.14
N ALA A 94 -27.43 -13.25 -8.92
CA ALA A 94 -27.89 -14.60 -8.62
C ALA A 94 -29.42 -14.76 -8.86
N ALA A 95 -30.19 -13.73 -8.53
CA ALA A 95 -31.65 -13.72 -8.79
C ALA A 95 -31.99 -13.49 -10.25
N LEU A 96 -31.18 -12.74 -10.98
CA LEU A 96 -31.39 -12.37 -12.38
C LEU A 96 -31.19 -13.56 -13.33
N GLY A 97 -30.32 -14.51 -12.98
CA GLY A 97 -29.99 -15.66 -13.86
C GLY A 97 -29.17 -15.22 -15.08
N ASP A 98 -29.67 -15.57 -16.28
CA ASP A 98 -28.98 -15.29 -17.55
C ASP A 98 -29.47 -13.99 -18.25
N GLU A 99 -30.31 -13.21 -17.61
CA GLU A 99 -30.77 -11.93 -18.14
C GLU A 99 -29.63 -10.85 -18.02
N GLU A 100 -29.76 -9.76 -18.78
CA GLU A 100 -28.82 -8.65 -18.70
C GLU A 100 -29.15 -7.74 -17.50
N PRO A 101 -28.16 -7.33 -16.70
CA PRO A 101 -28.40 -6.53 -15.53
C PRO A 101 -28.82 -5.08 -15.85
N SER A 102 -29.67 -4.52 -15.00
CA SER A 102 -30.07 -3.12 -15.03
C SER A 102 -29.32 -2.34 -13.96
N LEU A 103 -28.52 -1.35 -14.38
CA LEU A 103 -27.82 -0.48 -13.46
C LEU A 103 -28.75 0.51 -12.70
N GLU A 104 -29.98 0.70 -13.20
CA GLU A 104 -31.01 1.45 -12.44
C GLU A 104 -31.51 0.65 -11.23
N GLU A 105 -31.53 -0.69 -11.34
CA GLU A 105 -31.97 -1.57 -10.26
C GLU A 105 -30.83 -1.90 -9.28
N CYS A 106 -29.60 -2.09 -9.77
CA CYS A 106 -28.43 -2.37 -8.96
C CYS A 106 -27.17 -1.73 -9.57
N PRO A 107 -26.82 -0.49 -9.20
CA PRO A 107 -25.64 0.18 -9.73
C PRO A 107 -24.32 -0.51 -9.35
N TYR A 108 -24.31 -1.26 -8.25
CA TYR A 108 -23.11 -1.94 -7.75
C TYR A 108 -22.62 -3.08 -8.66
N VAL A 109 -23.44 -3.53 -9.62
CA VAL A 109 -22.97 -4.50 -10.63
C VAL A 109 -21.83 -3.92 -11.47
N ASP A 110 -21.83 -2.60 -11.71
CA ASP A 110 -20.76 -1.95 -12.49
C ASP A 110 -19.58 -1.43 -11.61
N PHE A 111 -19.67 -1.62 -10.28
CA PHE A 111 -18.55 -1.33 -9.38
C PHE A 111 -17.47 -2.42 -9.40
N TYR A 112 -17.81 -3.61 -9.89
CA TYR A 112 -16.92 -4.77 -9.96
C TYR A 112 -16.88 -5.33 -11.39
N ASN A 113 -15.85 -6.11 -11.68
CA ASN A 113 -15.70 -6.75 -12.98
C ASN A 113 -16.43 -8.10 -13.01
N PHE A 114 -17.67 -8.11 -13.45
CA PHE A 114 -18.47 -9.33 -13.64
C PHE A 114 -18.43 -9.84 -15.08
N SER A 115 -18.57 -11.17 -15.26
CA SER A 115 -18.62 -11.85 -16.56
C SER A 115 -19.51 -13.07 -16.51
N LYS A 116 -20.16 -13.42 -17.64
CA LYS A 116 -20.82 -14.72 -17.85
C LYS A 116 -19.84 -15.81 -18.27
N GLU A 117 -18.60 -15.44 -18.60
CA GLU A 117 -17.54 -16.38 -18.93
C GLU A 117 -16.60 -16.54 -17.74
N GLN A 118 -16.20 -17.76 -17.44
CA GLN A 118 -15.16 -18.02 -16.47
C GLN A 118 -13.80 -17.67 -17.06
N LEU A 119 -13.30 -16.46 -16.73
CA LEU A 119 -12.00 -15.97 -17.15
C LEU A 119 -10.91 -16.36 -16.13
N ASP A 120 -9.65 -16.18 -16.53
CA ASP A 120 -8.52 -16.33 -15.61
C ASP A 120 -8.59 -15.30 -14.49
N GLY A 121 -8.41 -15.72 -13.23
CA GLY A 121 -8.55 -14.84 -12.05
C GLY A 121 -10.01 -14.56 -11.65
N TYR A 122 -10.99 -15.20 -12.28
CA TYR A 122 -12.41 -15.04 -11.94
C TYR A 122 -12.93 -16.16 -11.07
N SER A 123 -13.73 -15.80 -10.07
CA SER A 123 -14.45 -16.70 -9.15
C SER A 123 -15.94 -16.67 -9.43
N GLN A 124 -16.64 -17.77 -9.15
CA GLN A 124 -18.07 -17.86 -9.35
C GLN A 124 -18.84 -16.99 -8.35
N VAL A 125 -19.83 -16.24 -8.84
CA VAL A 125 -20.73 -15.44 -8.00
C VAL A 125 -21.53 -16.37 -7.07
N PRO A 126 -21.53 -16.13 -5.75
CA PRO A 126 -22.29 -16.94 -4.81
C PRO A 126 -23.78 -17.03 -5.18
N GLY A 127 -24.27 -18.24 -5.32
CA GLY A 127 -25.68 -18.50 -5.68
C GLY A 127 -26.03 -18.37 -7.16
N SER A 128 -25.07 -18.11 -8.04
CA SER A 128 -25.25 -18.07 -9.49
C SER A 128 -24.52 -19.22 -10.17
N ASP A 129 -25.18 -19.81 -11.19
CA ASP A 129 -24.54 -20.78 -12.09
C ASP A 129 -24.04 -20.12 -13.39
N VAL A 130 -24.25 -18.80 -13.53
CA VAL A 130 -24.02 -18.06 -14.79
C VAL A 130 -22.88 -17.02 -14.62
N TRP A 131 -22.83 -16.34 -13.47
CA TRP A 131 -21.99 -15.19 -13.30
C TRP A 131 -20.69 -15.50 -12.55
N TYR A 132 -19.62 -14.81 -12.96
CA TYR A 132 -18.30 -14.81 -12.35
C TYR A 132 -17.86 -13.36 -12.07
N TYR A 133 -16.94 -13.17 -11.14
CA TYR A 133 -16.34 -11.87 -10.80
C TYR A 133 -14.81 -11.97 -10.74
N GLU A 134 -14.13 -10.91 -11.10
CA GLU A 134 -12.67 -10.82 -10.97
C GLU A 134 -12.26 -10.80 -9.51
N ALA A 135 -11.23 -11.59 -9.17
CA ALA A 135 -10.66 -11.66 -7.82
C ALA A 135 -9.22 -12.17 -7.92
N ARG A 136 -8.31 -11.27 -8.32
CA ARG A 136 -6.92 -11.60 -8.63
C ARG A 136 -6.14 -12.14 -7.44
N PHE A 137 -6.37 -11.62 -6.24
CA PHE A 137 -5.69 -12.10 -5.05
C PHE A 137 -6.33 -13.38 -4.53
N TYR A 138 -7.62 -13.35 -4.28
CA TYR A 138 -8.38 -14.53 -3.88
C TYR A 138 -9.87 -14.21 -3.88
N TYR A 139 -10.73 -15.22 -3.89
CA TYR A 139 -12.19 -15.07 -4.03
C TYR A 139 -12.85 -14.14 -2.99
N GLY A 140 -12.22 -13.90 -1.85
CA GLY A 140 -12.68 -12.96 -0.82
C GLY A 140 -12.36 -11.49 -1.09
N MET A 141 -11.63 -11.19 -2.18
CA MET A 141 -11.19 -9.86 -2.58
C MET A 141 -11.63 -9.55 -4.01
N PRO A 142 -12.92 -9.25 -4.26
CA PRO A 142 -13.42 -8.88 -5.58
C PRO A 142 -12.80 -7.57 -6.06
N ASP A 143 -12.28 -7.58 -7.29
CA ASP A 143 -11.61 -6.43 -7.90
C ASP A 143 -12.65 -5.40 -8.38
N PHE A 144 -12.37 -4.13 -8.10
CA PHE A 144 -13.18 -3.01 -8.54
C PHE A 144 -13.02 -2.70 -10.03
N ASN A 145 -14.09 -2.26 -10.65
CA ASN A 145 -14.08 -1.61 -11.96
C ASN A 145 -13.70 -0.13 -11.81
N LEU A 146 -12.41 0.16 -11.76
CA LEU A 146 -11.90 1.53 -11.58
C LEU A 146 -12.14 2.47 -12.78
N TYR A 147 -12.81 2.00 -13.85
CA TYR A 147 -13.32 2.85 -14.93
C TYR A 147 -14.71 3.41 -14.64
N ASN A 148 -15.45 2.85 -13.68
CA ASN A 148 -16.77 3.32 -13.32
C ASN A 148 -16.72 4.70 -12.65
N GLU A 149 -17.44 5.69 -13.22
CA GLU A 149 -17.42 7.09 -12.75
C GLU A 149 -18.04 7.24 -11.35
N GLN A 150 -19.13 6.50 -11.08
CA GLN A 150 -19.81 6.55 -9.77
C GLN A 150 -18.93 5.96 -8.66
N LEU A 151 -18.22 4.86 -8.94
CA LEU A 151 -17.24 4.31 -8.00
C LEU A 151 -16.09 5.31 -7.74
N ARG A 152 -15.64 6.01 -8.80
CA ARG A 152 -14.62 7.06 -8.65
C ARG A 152 -15.08 8.23 -7.79
N GLU A 153 -16.35 8.61 -7.87
CA GLU A 153 -16.96 9.60 -6.99
C GLU A 153 -16.98 9.12 -5.54
N GLU A 154 -17.36 7.87 -5.29
CA GLU A 154 -17.30 7.26 -3.95
C GLU A 154 -15.86 7.21 -3.39
N ILE A 155 -14.88 6.86 -4.22
CA ILE A 155 -13.47 6.89 -3.81
C ILE A 155 -13.04 8.34 -3.47
N ALA A 156 -13.49 9.32 -4.22
CA ALA A 156 -13.20 10.73 -3.93
C ALA A 156 -13.84 11.19 -2.61
N ASP A 157 -15.04 10.73 -2.27
CA ASP A 157 -15.71 10.99 -0.99
C ASP A 157 -14.99 10.30 0.18
N ILE A 158 -14.50 9.07 -0.02
CA ILE A 158 -13.65 8.37 0.96
C ILE A 158 -12.38 9.17 1.25
N VAL A 159 -11.73 9.69 0.22
CA VAL A 159 -10.53 10.55 0.37
C VAL A 159 -10.86 11.82 1.16
N ASP A 160 -11.97 12.50 0.85
CA ASP A 160 -12.41 13.70 1.58
C ASP A 160 -12.70 13.39 3.05
N PHE A 161 -13.34 12.25 3.34
CA PHE A 161 -13.60 11.80 4.69
C PHE A 161 -12.32 11.67 5.51
N TRP A 162 -11.31 10.97 4.98
CA TRP A 162 -10.06 10.75 5.69
C TRP A 162 -9.21 12.02 5.80
N PHE A 163 -9.25 12.91 4.80
CA PHE A 163 -8.63 14.25 4.91
C PHE A 163 -9.29 15.10 5.99
N ALA A 164 -10.61 15.03 6.13
CA ALA A 164 -11.34 15.70 7.21
C ALA A 164 -10.96 15.17 8.61
N LYS A 165 -10.45 13.91 8.69
CA LYS A 165 -9.90 13.32 9.92
C LYS A 165 -8.42 13.67 10.16
N GLY A 166 -7.77 14.41 9.25
CA GLY A 166 -6.40 14.89 9.41
C GLY A 166 -5.34 13.95 8.82
N VAL A 167 -5.72 12.97 8.00
CA VAL A 167 -4.76 12.10 7.30
C VAL A 167 -3.88 12.94 6.38
N GLY A 168 -2.57 12.67 6.38
CA GLY A 168 -1.57 13.41 5.61
C GLY A 168 -1.38 12.92 4.18
N GLY A 169 -1.98 11.79 3.84
CA GLY A 169 -1.85 11.15 2.53
C GLY A 169 -2.15 9.67 2.58
N PHE A 170 -1.82 8.94 1.53
CA PHE A 170 -2.18 7.53 1.39
C PHE A 170 -1.03 6.68 0.87
N ARG A 171 -0.94 5.45 1.37
CA ARG A 171 -0.27 4.35 0.70
C ARG A 171 -1.30 3.61 -0.16
N LEU A 172 -0.99 3.40 -1.41
CA LEU A 172 -1.86 2.73 -2.37
C LEU A 172 -1.38 1.30 -2.58
N ASP A 173 -2.28 0.36 -2.26
CA ASP A 173 -2.03 -1.06 -2.39
C ASP A 173 -2.11 -1.50 -3.85
N ALA A 174 -1.20 -2.39 -4.25
CA ALA A 174 -1.26 -3.20 -5.47
C ALA A 174 -1.63 -2.43 -6.75
N VAL A 175 -1.07 -1.23 -6.96
CA VAL A 175 -1.45 -0.39 -8.11
C VAL A 175 -1.22 -1.05 -9.49
N LYS A 176 -0.38 -2.07 -9.56
CA LYS A 176 -0.17 -2.84 -10.79
C LYS A 176 -1.37 -3.70 -11.20
N GLU A 177 -2.28 -3.97 -10.26
CA GLU A 177 -3.48 -4.77 -10.47
C GLU A 177 -4.73 -3.90 -10.73
N TYR A 178 -4.63 -2.57 -10.71
CA TYR A 178 -5.76 -1.67 -11.00
C TYR A 178 -6.44 -1.95 -12.34
N VAL A 179 -5.65 -2.39 -13.32
CA VAL A 179 -6.10 -3.06 -14.54
C VAL A 179 -5.21 -4.28 -14.73
N SER A 180 -5.76 -5.46 -14.51
CA SER A 180 -5.01 -6.70 -14.47
C SER A 180 -4.18 -6.93 -15.73
N ASN A 181 -2.87 -7.18 -15.55
CA ASN A 181 -1.88 -7.40 -16.61
C ASN A 181 -1.70 -6.24 -17.60
N ASP A 182 -2.12 -5.01 -17.26
CA ASP A 182 -1.94 -3.82 -18.11
C ASP A 182 -1.35 -2.65 -17.31
N HIS A 183 -0.01 -2.58 -17.24
CA HIS A 183 0.70 -1.50 -16.53
C HIS A 183 0.38 -0.09 -17.07
N PRO A 184 0.32 0.16 -18.41
CA PRO A 184 -0.10 1.45 -18.94
C PRO A 184 -1.51 1.86 -18.50
N ALA A 185 -2.48 0.94 -18.53
CA ALA A 185 -3.84 1.20 -18.09
C ALA A 185 -3.90 1.45 -16.57
N SER A 186 -3.19 0.65 -15.78
CA SER A 186 -3.04 0.87 -14.32
C SER A 186 -2.41 2.25 -14.03
N THR A 187 -1.42 2.69 -14.81
CA THR A 187 -0.82 4.03 -14.70
C THR A 187 -1.85 5.13 -14.98
N GLN A 188 -2.77 4.94 -15.93
CA GLN A 188 -3.84 5.91 -16.21
C GLN A 188 -4.82 6.03 -15.03
N ILE A 189 -5.19 4.91 -14.41
CA ILE A 189 -6.02 4.92 -13.19
C ILE A 189 -5.27 5.65 -12.06
N LEU A 190 -4.00 5.35 -11.85
CA LEU A 190 -3.18 6.02 -10.85
C LEU A 190 -3.04 7.54 -11.13
N THR A 191 -2.97 7.93 -12.40
CA THR A 191 -2.97 9.34 -12.82
C THR A 191 -4.24 10.05 -12.38
N TRP A 192 -5.41 9.46 -12.68
CA TRP A 192 -6.69 9.99 -12.22
C TRP A 192 -6.71 10.16 -10.69
N PHE A 193 -6.32 9.13 -9.94
CA PHE A 193 -6.32 9.17 -8.48
C PHE A 193 -5.38 10.24 -7.93
N THR A 194 -4.15 10.29 -8.46
CA THR A 194 -3.14 11.27 -8.05
C THR A 194 -3.62 12.70 -8.27
N GLN A 195 -4.19 12.99 -9.44
CA GLN A 195 -4.73 14.33 -9.76
C GLN A 195 -5.86 14.70 -8.83
N MET A 196 -6.85 13.81 -8.64
CA MET A 196 -7.99 14.02 -7.73
C MET A 196 -7.51 14.33 -6.30
N VAL A 197 -6.55 13.58 -5.78
CA VAL A 197 -6.00 13.82 -4.43
C VAL A 197 -5.25 15.15 -4.36
N LYS A 198 -4.41 15.47 -5.34
CA LYS A 198 -3.63 16.72 -5.35
C LYS A 198 -4.48 17.97 -5.56
N GLU A 199 -5.61 17.87 -6.25
CA GLU A 199 -6.60 18.94 -6.34
C GLU A 199 -7.26 19.22 -4.98
N LYS A 200 -7.58 18.17 -4.20
CA LYS A 200 -8.17 18.30 -2.86
C LYS A 200 -7.15 18.77 -1.81
N LYS A 201 -5.96 18.24 -1.83
CA LYS A 201 -4.87 18.49 -0.85
C LYS A 201 -3.52 18.45 -1.56
N PRO A 202 -2.99 19.58 -2.04
CA PRO A 202 -1.75 19.64 -2.82
C PRO A 202 -0.51 19.09 -2.10
N ASP A 203 -0.48 19.16 -0.76
CA ASP A 203 0.61 18.68 0.10
C ASP A 203 0.39 17.24 0.62
N ALA A 204 -0.66 16.56 0.19
CA ALA A 204 -0.86 15.15 0.51
C ALA A 204 0.30 14.30 -0.05
N TYR A 205 0.85 13.41 0.77
CA TYR A 205 1.88 12.49 0.34
C TYR A 205 1.26 11.17 -0.16
N LEU A 206 1.61 10.79 -1.37
CA LEU A 206 1.18 9.55 -2.00
C LEU A 206 2.36 8.62 -2.25
N VAL A 207 2.29 7.41 -1.74
CA VAL A 207 3.23 6.33 -2.03
C VAL A 207 2.50 5.09 -2.49
N ALA A 208 2.94 4.46 -3.57
CA ALA A 208 2.27 3.30 -4.13
C ALA A 208 3.15 2.05 -4.15
N GLU A 209 2.48 0.91 -4.03
CA GLU A 209 3.09 -0.40 -4.16
C GLU A 209 2.80 -1.00 -5.53
N ALA A 210 3.89 -1.29 -6.25
CA ALA A 210 3.87 -2.14 -7.44
C ALA A 210 4.98 -3.17 -7.33
N TRP A 211 4.66 -4.34 -6.82
CA TRP A 211 5.65 -5.42 -6.65
C TRP A 211 5.95 -6.08 -8.00
N THR A 212 6.88 -5.51 -8.69
CA THR A 212 7.34 -5.94 -10.02
C THR A 212 8.80 -5.51 -10.23
N ASP A 213 9.36 -5.73 -11.40
CA ASP A 213 10.71 -5.28 -11.72
C ASP A 213 10.81 -3.75 -11.84
N ILE A 214 12.02 -3.22 -11.65
CA ILE A 214 12.27 -1.79 -11.57
C ILE A 214 11.88 -1.04 -12.85
N SER A 215 12.03 -1.67 -14.01
CA SER A 215 11.68 -1.04 -15.29
C SER A 215 10.15 -0.86 -15.42
N ALA A 216 9.38 -1.78 -14.85
CA ALA A 216 7.93 -1.70 -14.84
C ALA A 216 7.43 -0.70 -13.80
N TYR A 217 7.89 -0.78 -12.53
CA TYR A 217 7.37 0.16 -11.53
C TYR A 217 7.84 1.60 -11.72
N SER A 218 8.97 1.84 -12.36
CA SER A 218 9.41 3.22 -12.69
C SER A 218 8.41 3.95 -13.59
N GLY A 219 7.75 3.23 -14.50
CA GLY A 219 6.72 3.79 -15.38
C GLY A 219 5.51 4.36 -14.66
N TYR A 220 5.23 3.93 -13.42
CA TYR A 220 4.13 4.49 -12.64
C TYR A 220 4.38 5.94 -12.18
N TYR A 221 5.63 6.41 -12.19
CA TYR A 221 5.92 7.83 -11.94
C TYR A 221 5.36 8.76 -13.03
N ASP A 222 5.02 8.25 -14.22
CA ASP A 222 4.29 9.02 -15.25
C ASP A 222 2.90 9.49 -14.79
N SER A 223 2.34 8.86 -13.74
CA SER A 223 1.09 9.28 -13.11
C SER A 223 1.19 10.60 -12.33
N GLY A 224 2.40 11.10 -12.08
CA GLY A 224 2.66 12.24 -11.22
C GLY A 224 2.63 11.94 -9.73
N ILE A 225 2.53 10.67 -9.33
CA ILE A 225 2.61 10.25 -7.93
C ILE A 225 3.93 10.68 -7.29
N ASP A 226 3.92 10.99 -5.98
CA ASP A 226 5.13 11.40 -5.27
C ASP A 226 6.15 10.26 -5.21
N SER A 227 5.73 9.06 -4.82
CA SER A 227 6.63 7.95 -4.50
C SER A 227 6.11 6.60 -4.97
N MET A 228 7.04 5.75 -5.36
CA MET A 228 6.86 4.30 -5.52
C MET A 228 7.80 3.58 -4.56
N PHE A 229 7.33 2.52 -3.89
CA PHE A 229 8.22 1.68 -3.08
C PHE A 229 9.32 1.05 -3.90
N ASN A 230 10.57 1.23 -3.46
CA ASN A 230 11.76 0.81 -4.20
C ASN A 230 12.10 -0.66 -3.93
N PHE A 231 11.40 -1.57 -4.59
CA PHE A 231 11.60 -3.02 -4.47
C PHE A 231 12.98 -3.50 -4.93
N GLY A 232 13.67 -2.78 -5.80
CA GLY A 232 14.99 -3.17 -6.30
C GLY A 232 16.07 -3.27 -5.22
N PHE A 233 15.91 -2.53 -4.12
CA PHE A 233 16.85 -2.52 -3.00
C PHE A 233 16.39 -3.36 -1.80
N ALA A 234 15.10 -3.68 -1.73
CA ALA A 234 14.46 -4.36 -0.63
C ALA A 234 14.63 -5.89 -0.68
N ASP A 235 14.23 -6.55 0.43
CA ASP A 235 14.16 -7.99 0.59
C ASP A 235 15.53 -8.71 0.61
N SER A 236 15.47 -10.02 0.84
CA SER A 236 16.61 -10.93 0.97
C SER A 236 17.45 -11.07 -0.31
N GLU A 237 16.85 -10.80 -1.47
CA GLU A 237 17.46 -10.85 -2.79
C GLU A 237 17.72 -9.47 -3.40
N GLY A 238 17.36 -8.40 -2.70
CA GLY A 238 17.61 -7.03 -3.13
C GLY A 238 19.09 -6.62 -3.08
N ILE A 239 19.37 -5.45 -3.61
CA ILE A 239 20.75 -4.93 -3.72
C ILE A 239 21.39 -4.79 -2.35
N ILE A 240 20.67 -4.25 -1.35
CA ILE A 240 21.20 -4.06 0.02
C ILE A 240 21.64 -5.41 0.61
N ALA A 241 20.74 -6.38 0.63
CA ALA A 241 21.04 -7.70 1.22
C ALA A 241 22.21 -8.39 0.53
N ASN A 242 22.26 -8.36 -0.80
CA ASN A 242 23.32 -9.01 -1.56
C ASN A 242 24.70 -8.34 -1.39
N VAL A 243 24.74 -7.01 -1.29
CA VAL A 243 26.01 -6.31 -0.98
C VAL A 243 26.46 -6.59 0.43
N VAL A 244 25.58 -6.57 1.41
CA VAL A 244 25.91 -6.84 2.83
C VAL A 244 26.31 -8.31 3.06
N LYS A 245 25.73 -9.25 2.32
CA LYS A 245 26.14 -10.66 2.31
C LYS A 245 27.49 -10.90 1.61
N GLY A 246 27.98 -9.92 0.83
CA GLY A 246 29.18 -10.06 0.00
C GLY A 246 28.95 -10.83 -1.32
N ASN A 247 27.71 -11.06 -1.69
CA ASN A 247 27.33 -11.70 -2.97
C ASN A 247 27.52 -10.73 -4.15
N LYS A 248 27.46 -9.41 -3.88
CA LYS A 248 27.73 -8.32 -4.83
C LYS A 248 28.80 -7.38 -4.29
N GLN A 249 29.49 -6.69 -5.18
CA GLN A 249 30.48 -5.68 -4.80
C GLN A 249 29.79 -4.42 -4.24
N ALA A 250 30.45 -3.69 -3.34
CA ALA A 250 29.93 -2.44 -2.80
C ALA A 250 29.62 -1.38 -3.90
N SER A 251 30.39 -1.38 -5.00
CA SER A 251 30.14 -0.53 -6.16
C SER A 251 28.82 -0.80 -6.87
N GLU A 252 28.24 -1.99 -6.70
CA GLU A 252 26.91 -2.29 -7.24
C GLU A 252 25.83 -1.42 -6.59
N TYR A 253 25.93 -1.18 -5.28
CA TYR A 253 25.00 -0.31 -4.58
C TYR A 253 25.02 1.13 -5.15
N SER A 254 26.19 1.74 -5.28
CA SER A 254 26.29 3.11 -5.80
C SER A 254 25.88 3.21 -7.27
N ARG A 255 26.26 2.24 -8.11
CA ARG A 255 25.85 2.20 -9.52
C ARG A 255 24.34 2.08 -9.66
N SER A 256 23.72 1.18 -8.88
CA SER A 256 22.27 1.01 -8.93
C SER A 256 21.53 2.24 -8.43
N LEU A 257 22.08 2.99 -7.45
CA LEU A 257 21.50 4.27 -7.05
C LEU A 257 21.52 5.30 -8.17
N GLU A 258 22.63 5.42 -8.91
CA GLU A 258 22.73 6.32 -10.07
C GLU A 258 21.73 5.90 -11.17
N GLU A 259 21.68 4.61 -11.50
CA GLU A 259 20.77 4.07 -12.51
C GLU A 259 19.29 4.33 -12.19
N ILE A 260 18.86 4.16 -10.93
CA ILE A 260 17.46 4.41 -10.56
C ILE A 260 17.12 5.91 -10.54
N GLN A 261 18.06 6.76 -10.13
CA GLN A 261 17.85 8.22 -10.15
C GLN A 261 17.62 8.72 -11.57
N ASP A 262 18.43 8.25 -12.51
CA ASP A 262 18.25 8.56 -13.94
C ASP A 262 16.92 8.01 -14.47
N LEU A 263 16.59 6.77 -14.10
CA LEU A 263 15.36 6.11 -14.55
C LEU A 263 14.10 6.80 -14.02
N PHE A 264 14.01 7.04 -12.72
CA PHE A 264 12.84 7.69 -12.12
C PHE A 264 12.73 9.15 -12.55
N GLY A 265 13.86 9.87 -12.62
CA GLY A 265 13.92 11.26 -13.09
C GLY A 265 13.50 11.44 -14.55
N ALA A 266 13.66 10.41 -15.37
CA ALA A 266 13.18 10.42 -16.77
C ALA A 266 11.64 10.36 -16.86
N HIS A 267 10.98 9.66 -15.91
CA HIS A 267 9.52 9.58 -15.82
C HIS A 267 8.91 10.80 -15.11
N ASN A 268 9.47 11.18 -13.95
CA ASN A 268 9.01 12.32 -13.16
C ASN A 268 10.21 13.05 -12.53
N PRO A 269 10.61 14.24 -13.03
CA PRO A 269 11.72 15.00 -12.45
C PRO A 269 11.49 15.41 -10.98
N GLY A 270 10.23 15.40 -10.51
CA GLY A 270 9.84 15.71 -9.13
C GLY A 270 9.64 14.48 -8.24
N TYR A 271 10.03 13.30 -8.68
CA TYR A 271 9.85 12.06 -7.92
C TYR A 271 10.52 12.14 -6.54
N ILE A 272 9.94 11.44 -5.59
CA ILE A 272 10.52 11.15 -4.28
C ILE A 272 10.70 9.64 -4.19
N ASP A 273 11.92 9.13 -4.07
CA ASP A 273 12.13 7.71 -3.86
C ASP A 273 11.55 7.27 -2.52
N ALA A 274 11.01 6.06 -2.43
CA ALA A 274 10.54 5.47 -1.19
C ALA A 274 11.33 4.18 -0.87
N PRO A 275 12.61 4.32 -0.46
CA PRO A 275 13.39 3.17 -0.08
C PRO A 275 12.85 2.52 1.18
N PHE A 276 12.86 1.19 1.20
CA PHE A 276 12.55 0.36 2.34
C PHE A 276 13.42 -0.90 2.30
N TYR A 277 13.63 -1.54 3.44
CA TYR A 277 14.42 -2.76 3.47
C TYR A 277 13.54 -4.00 3.57
N THR A 278 12.57 -3.98 4.49
CA THR A 278 11.51 -5.00 4.57
C THR A 278 10.16 -4.36 4.85
N ASN A 279 9.11 -5.14 4.68
CA ASN A 279 7.74 -4.77 5.01
C ASN A 279 6.97 -5.96 5.61
N HIS A 280 5.66 -5.81 5.77
CA HIS A 280 4.77 -6.83 6.33
C HIS A 280 4.58 -8.09 5.45
N ASP A 281 4.98 -8.04 4.17
CA ASP A 281 4.90 -9.17 3.22
C ASP A 281 6.22 -9.94 3.09
N MET A 282 7.28 -9.42 3.71
CA MET A 282 8.63 -9.98 3.65
C MET A 282 9.08 -10.56 4.98
N GLY A 283 10.07 -11.44 4.95
CA GLY A 283 10.79 -11.85 6.15
C GLY A 283 11.53 -10.67 6.79
N ARG A 284 11.66 -10.68 8.12
CA ARG A 284 12.38 -9.62 8.84
C ARG A 284 13.86 -9.59 8.46
N GLY A 285 14.37 -8.41 8.12
CA GLY A 285 15.71 -8.20 7.58
C GLY A 285 16.86 -8.72 8.46
N ALA A 286 16.73 -8.64 9.78
CA ALA A 286 17.70 -9.19 10.71
C ALA A 286 17.81 -10.74 10.61
N GLY A 287 16.81 -11.40 10.06
CA GLY A 287 16.81 -12.83 9.78
C GLY A 287 17.58 -13.25 8.52
N TYR A 288 17.96 -12.29 7.67
CA TYR A 288 18.70 -12.58 6.42
C TYR A 288 20.17 -12.90 6.65
N TYR A 289 20.67 -12.67 7.86
CA TYR A 289 22.08 -12.83 8.23
C TYR A 289 22.26 -13.86 9.34
N ALA A 290 23.35 -14.62 9.27
CA ALA A 290 23.70 -15.66 10.23
C ALA A 290 25.15 -15.53 10.71
N GLY A 291 25.45 -16.16 11.84
CA GLY A 291 26.79 -16.17 12.43
C GLY A 291 27.14 -14.93 13.24
N GLU A 292 28.42 -14.81 13.60
CA GLU A 292 28.91 -13.79 14.52
C GLU A 292 28.82 -12.36 13.98
N TYR A 293 28.84 -12.18 12.66
CA TYR A 293 28.75 -10.87 12.00
C TYR A 293 27.31 -10.40 11.79
N SER A 294 26.30 -11.23 12.03
CA SER A 294 24.88 -10.91 11.80
C SER A 294 24.43 -9.57 12.41
N PRO A 295 24.83 -9.17 13.64
CA PRO A 295 24.43 -7.86 14.16
C PRO A 295 25.04 -6.68 13.38
N ALA A 296 26.28 -6.79 12.93
CA ALA A 296 26.94 -5.74 12.14
C ALA A 296 26.35 -5.66 10.73
N GLN A 297 26.02 -6.80 10.12
CA GLN A 297 25.37 -6.87 8.82
C GLN A 297 23.95 -6.26 8.87
N THR A 298 23.17 -6.55 9.91
CA THR A 298 21.84 -5.94 10.11
C THR A 298 21.94 -4.42 10.22
N LYS A 299 22.87 -3.90 11.00
CA LYS A 299 23.10 -2.45 11.12
C LYS A 299 23.56 -1.81 9.81
N MET A 300 24.43 -2.51 9.06
CA MET A 300 24.90 -2.03 7.76
C MET A 300 23.73 -1.95 6.75
N ALA A 301 22.85 -2.96 6.72
CA ALA A 301 21.68 -2.96 5.86
C ALA A 301 20.74 -1.79 6.17
N GLY A 302 20.42 -1.56 7.44
CA GLY A 302 19.62 -0.41 7.87
C GLY A 302 20.27 0.93 7.49
N ALA A 303 21.59 1.07 7.68
CA ALA A 303 22.31 2.27 7.28
C ALA A 303 22.26 2.51 5.77
N LEU A 304 22.41 1.46 4.95
CA LEU A 304 22.32 1.59 3.50
C LEU A 304 20.91 2.01 3.06
N ASN A 305 19.84 1.50 3.69
CA ASN A 305 18.47 1.93 3.43
C ASN A 305 18.27 3.42 3.77
N LEU A 306 18.72 3.85 4.95
CA LEU A 306 18.57 5.24 5.41
C LEU A 306 19.44 6.24 4.65
N LEU A 307 20.49 5.80 3.97
CA LEU A 307 21.38 6.65 3.17
C LEU A 307 20.90 6.81 1.72
N MET A 308 19.84 6.13 1.31
CA MET A 308 19.19 6.36 0.02
C MET A 308 18.48 7.71 0.01
N THR A 309 18.25 8.26 -1.17
CA THR A 309 17.50 9.53 -1.33
C THR A 309 16.01 9.30 -1.14
N GLY A 310 15.26 10.36 -0.83
CA GLY A 310 13.81 10.33 -0.72
C GLY A 310 13.29 10.09 0.69
N SER A 311 12.15 9.42 0.81
CA SER A 311 11.46 9.11 2.07
C SER A 311 11.73 7.66 2.46
N ALA A 312 12.73 7.43 3.32
CA ALA A 312 13.06 6.08 3.78
C ALA A 312 12.00 5.53 4.73
N PHE A 313 11.52 4.33 4.45
CA PHE A 313 10.60 3.60 5.31
C PHE A 313 11.36 2.58 6.16
N VAL A 314 11.00 2.51 7.44
CA VAL A 314 11.51 1.53 8.40
C VAL A 314 10.34 0.72 8.91
N TYR A 315 10.35 -0.59 8.66
CA TYR A 315 9.33 -1.49 9.18
C TYR A 315 9.50 -1.65 10.69
N TYR A 316 8.41 -1.57 11.44
CA TYR A 316 8.47 -1.60 12.90
C TYR A 316 9.28 -2.81 13.42
N GLY A 317 10.18 -2.55 14.37
CA GLY A 317 11.09 -3.54 14.93
C GLY A 317 12.39 -3.77 14.13
N GLU A 318 12.53 -3.22 12.92
CA GLU A 318 13.82 -3.24 12.19
C GLU A 318 14.89 -2.48 12.96
N GLU A 319 14.54 -1.36 13.55
CA GLU A 319 15.41 -0.51 14.35
C GLU A 319 15.96 -1.24 15.60
N LEU A 320 15.23 -2.27 16.06
CA LEU A 320 15.62 -3.14 17.18
C LEU A 320 16.36 -4.40 16.73
N GLY A 321 16.45 -4.65 15.42
CA GLY A 321 16.97 -5.90 14.87
C GLY A 321 16.06 -7.10 15.18
N MET A 322 14.76 -6.90 15.23
CA MET A 322 13.77 -7.95 15.47
C MET A 322 13.86 -9.05 14.40
N LYS A 323 13.75 -10.29 14.83
CA LYS A 323 13.72 -11.48 13.97
C LYS A 323 12.40 -12.21 14.13
N GLY A 324 11.92 -12.84 13.07
CA GLY A 324 10.83 -13.79 13.16
C GLY A 324 11.27 -15.16 13.69
N SER A 325 10.32 -15.95 14.15
CA SER A 325 10.59 -17.27 14.76
C SER A 325 10.33 -18.47 13.85
N GLY A 326 9.78 -18.26 12.64
CA GLY A 326 9.46 -19.29 11.67
C GLY A 326 9.22 -18.75 10.28
N LYS A 327 8.85 -19.60 9.32
CA LYS A 327 8.62 -19.17 7.93
C LYS A 327 7.48 -18.16 7.80
N ASP A 328 6.41 -18.37 8.55
CA ASP A 328 5.21 -17.53 8.50
C ASP A 328 5.19 -16.47 9.62
N GLU A 329 6.08 -16.58 10.60
CA GLU A 329 6.19 -15.68 11.75
C GLU A 329 7.36 -14.70 11.61
N ASN A 330 8.02 -14.71 10.48
CA ASN A 330 9.15 -13.84 10.21
C ASN A 330 8.72 -12.44 9.74
N LYS A 331 7.41 -12.22 9.68
CA LYS A 331 6.78 -10.97 9.24
C LYS A 331 6.49 -10.02 10.39
#